data_6c429052c8e8afd632a7c0b31567b635
#
_entry.id   6c429052c8e8afd632a7c0b31567b635
#
_cell.length_a   1.000
_cell.length_b   1.000
_cell.length_c   1.000
_cell.angle_alpha   90.00
_cell.angle_beta   90.00
_cell.angle_gamma   90.00
#
_symmetry.space_group_name_H-M   'P 1'
#
loop_
_entity.id
_entity.type
_entity.pdbx_description
1 polymer ?
#
loop_
_entity_poly.entity_id
_entity_poly.type
_entity_poly.pdbx_seq_one_letter_code
_entity_poly.pdbx_strand_id
1 'polypeptide(L)' 'MMFQRLEDLRVDNDLRQRDVAEYLHMHLEVYRRYEKGIREIPVWAVIQLAKYYHTSTDYILGLSDSPEPPQKTRSK' A
#
# COMPACT_ATOMS: atom_id res chain seq x y z
N MET A 1 -6.52 -12.52 -2.56
CA MET A 1 -5.68 -12.51 -1.35
C MET A 1 -5.72 -11.15 -0.69
N MET A 2 -5.87 -11.14 0.62
CA MET A 2 -5.98 -9.89 1.37
C MET A 2 -4.64 -9.51 1.98
N PHE A 3 -4.22 -8.29 1.76
CA PHE A 3 -3.01 -7.75 2.38
C PHE A 3 -3.45 -6.81 3.49
N GLN A 4 -3.45 -7.31 4.71
CA GLN A 4 -3.97 -6.58 5.86
C GLN A 4 -3.30 -5.23 6.07
N ARG A 5 -2.03 -5.12 5.69
CA ARG A 5 -1.30 -3.87 5.91
C ARG A 5 -1.79 -2.72 5.05
N LEU A 6 -2.55 -3.00 3.98
CA LEU A 6 -3.17 -1.93 3.22
C LEU A 6 -4.11 -1.12 4.13
N GLU A 7 -4.95 -1.83 4.85
CA GLU A 7 -5.88 -1.16 5.78
C GLU A 7 -5.13 -0.60 6.98
N ASP A 8 -4.20 -1.37 7.53
CA ASP A 8 -3.46 -0.94 8.71
C ASP A 8 -2.74 0.39 8.49
N LEU A 9 -2.04 0.50 7.36
CA LEU A 9 -1.31 1.74 7.05
C LEU A 9 -2.27 2.90 6.83
N ARG A 10 -3.39 2.63 6.18
CA ARG A 10 -4.38 3.69 5.94
C ARG A 10 -4.93 4.21 7.27
N VAL A 11 -5.33 3.31 8.14
CA VAL A 11 -5.91 3.68 9.43
C VAL A 11 -4.88 4.38 10.31
N ASP A 12 -3.64 3.86 10.32
CA ASP A 12 -2.57 4.46 11.12
C ASP A 12 -2.26 5.88 10.69
N ASN A 13 -2.52 6.23 9.43
CA ASN A 13 -2.29 7.56 8.90
C ASN A 13 -3.56 8.42 8.87
N ASP A 14 -4.63 7.95 9.52
CA ASP A 14 -5.89 8.68 9.63
C ASP A 14 -6.48 9.01 8.26
N LEU A 15 -6.34 8.09 7.31
CA LEU A 15 -6.84 8.28 5.96
C LEU A 15 -8.11 7.47 5.74
N ARG A 16 -8.99 8.02 4.91
CA ARG A 16 -10.19 7.30 4.46
C ARG A 16 -9.85 6.53 3.20
N GLN A 17 -10.66 5.52 2.89
CA GLN A 17 -10.47 4.78 1.66
C GLN A 17 -10.51 5.71 0.44
N ARG A 18 -11.37 6.72 0.49
CA ARG A 18 -11.46 7.71 -0.58
C ARG A 18 -10.14 8.44 -0.79
N ASP A 19 -9.45 8.79 0.29
CA ASP A 19 -8.20 9.53 0.19
C ASP A 19 -7.15 8.72 -0.55
N VAL A 20 -7.08 7.43 -0.24
CA VAL A 20 -6.10 6.57 -0.88
C VAL A 20 -6.48 6.31 -2.34
N ALA A 21 -7.78 6.11 -2.60
CA ALA A 21 -8.24 5.94 -3.98
C ALA A 21 -7.88 7.15 -4.82
N GLU A 22 -8.06 8.36 -4.28
CA GLU A 22 -7.71 9.58 -4.99
C GLU A 22 -6.21 9.65 -5.27
N TYR A 23 -5.40 9.28 -4.29
CA TYR A 23 -3.96 9.26 -4.48
C TYR A 23 -3.57 8.33 -5.63
N LEU A 24 -4.24 7.19 -5.73
CA LEU A 24 -3.95 6.20 -6.76
C LEU A 24 -4.67 6.47 -8.08
N HIS A 25 -5.47 7.55 -8.15
CA HIS A 25 -6.24 7.92 -9.34
C HIS A 25 -7.18 6.80 -9.77
N MET A 26 -7.89 6.22 -8.81
CA MET A 26 -8.83 5.15 -9.11
C MET A 26 -10.15 5.38 -8.37
N HIS A 27 -11.19 4.67 -8.81
CA HIS A 27 -12.47 4.75 -8.15
C HIS A 27 -12.41 4.14 -6.76
N LEU A 28 -13.18 4.71 -5.84
CA LEU A 28 -13.25 4.22 -4.47
C LEU A 28 -13.60 2.73 -4.43
N GLU A 29 -14.55 2.29 -5.26
CA GLU A 29 -14.95 0.88 -5.25
C GLU A 29 -13.81 -0.05 -5.64
N VAL A 30 -12.97 0.38 -6.56
CA VAL A 30 -11.82 -0.42 -6.97
C VAL A 30 -10.85 -0.58 -5.80
N TYR A 31 -10.54 0.52 -5.12
CA TYR A 31 -9.62 0.46 -3.99
C TYR A 31 -10.20 -0.40 -2.85
N ARG A 32 -11.50 -0.27 -2.59
CA ARG A 32 -12.14 -1.06 -1.54
C ARG A 32 -12.00 -2.55 -1.79
N ARG A 33 -12.09 -2.97 -3.04
CA ARG A 33 -11.94 -4.38 -3.39
C ARG A 33 -10.52 -4.86 -3.15
N TYR A 34 -9.54 -3.98 -3.34
CA TYR A 34 -8.15 -4.32 -3.03
C TYR A 34 -7.98 -4.56 -1.52
N GLU A 35 -8.52 -3.67 -0.69
CA GLU A 35 -8.40 -3.86 0.75
C GLU A 35 -9.10 -5.12 1.24
N LYS A 36 -10.22 -5.46 0.62
CA LYS A 36 -10.98 -6.64 1.03
C LYS A 36 -10.42 -7.94 0.45
N GLY A 37 -9.44 -7.86 -0.42
CA GLY A 37 -8.88 -9.04 -1.04
C GLY A 37 -9.74 -9.67 -2.10
N ILE A 38 -10.81 -8.98 -2.52
CA ILE A 38 -11.68 -9.46 -3.60
C ILE A 38 -10.95 -9.35 -4.93
N ARG A 39 -10.08 -8.36 -5.05
CA ARG A 39 -9.32 -8.10 -6.25
C ARG A 39 -7.86 -7.95 -5.89
N GLU A 40 -6.98 -8.49 -6.73
CA GLU A 40 -5.54 -8.37 -6.49
C GLU A 40 -5.05 -6.98 -6.83
N ILE A 41 -4.33 -6.37 -5.88
CA ILE A 41 -3.80 -5.04 -6.12
C ILE A 41 -2.64 -5.13 -7.10
N PRO A 42 -2.61 -4.27 -8.13
CA PRO A 42 -1.50 -4.32 -9.11
C PRO A 42 -0.20 -3.83 -8.51
N VAL A 43 0.90 -4.31 -9.08
CA VAL A 43 2.23 -3.99 -8.58
C VAL A 43 2.47 -2.48 -8.54
N TRP A 44 2.05 -1.76 -9.59
CA TRP A 44 2.29 -0.31 -9.64
C TRP A 44 1.63 0.40 -8.46
N ALA A 45 0.46 -0.09 -8.04
CA ALA A 45 -0.25 0.54 -6.92
C ALA A 45 0.47 0.27 -5.60
N VAL A 46 1.00 -0.95 -5.43
CA VAL A 46 1.77 -1.29 -4.22
C VAL A 46 3.01 -0.39 -4.15
N ILE A 47 3.68 -0.19 -5.26
CA ILE A 47 4.86 0.68 -5.31
C ILE A 47 4.49 2.10 -4.92
N GLN A 48 3.38 2.62 -5.48
CA GLN A 48 2.95 3.97 -5.15
C GLN A 48 2.58 4.10 -3.67
N LEU A 49 1.92 3.10 -3.11
CA LEU A 49 1.55 3.13 -1.71
C LEU A 49 2.78 3.05 -0.80
N ALA A 50 3.79 2.29 -1.21
CA ALA A 50 5.02 2.23 -0.43
C ALA A 50 5.66 3.62 -0.35
N LYS A 51 5.64 4.37 -1.44
CA LYS A 51 6.14 5.74 -1.45
C LYS A 51 5.25 6.65 -0.61
N TYR A 52 3.96 6.48 -0.72
CA TYR A 52 2.98 7.32 -0.03
C TYR A 52 3.11 7.17 1.48
N TYR A 53 3.28 5.94 1.96
CA TYR A 53 3.37 5.65 3.38
C TYR A 53 4.80 5.63 3.90
N HIS A 54 5.77 5.88 3.04
CA HIS A 54 7.18 5.87 3.42
C HIS A 54 7.60 4.52 4.00
N THR A 55 7.25 3.47 3.29
CA THR A 55 7.58 2.11 3.71
C THR A 55 8.04 1.32 2.49
N SER A 56 8.19 0.00 2.63
CA SER A 56 8.63 -0.86 1.54
C SER A 56 7.45 -1.64 0.97
N THR A 57 7.58 -2.07 -0.28
CA THR A 57 6.60 -2.99 -0.86
C THR A 57 6.59 -4.29 -0.09
N ASP A 58 7.75 -4.75 0.38
CA ASP A 58 7.84 -5.98 1.16
C ASP A 58 7.01 -5.89 2.43
N TYR A 59 7.05 -4.74 3.11
CA TYR A 59 6.25 -4.58 4.32
C TYR A 59 4.75 -4.64 4.00
N ILE A 60 4.33 -3.97 2.94
CA ILE A 60 2.91 -3.96 2.55
C ILE A 60 2.44 -5.37 2.22
N LEU A 61 3.29 -6.14 1.55
CA LEU A 61 2.94 -7.50 1.10
C LEU A 61 3.14 -8.55 2.19
N GLY A 62 3.67 -8.15 3.35
CA GLY A 62 3.84 -9.09 4.45
C GLY A 62 5.11 -9.91 4.37
N LEU A 63 6.02 -9.54 3.48
CA LEU A 63 7.30 -10.25 3.33
C LEU A 63 8.37 -9.74 4.29
N SER A 64 8.11 -8.63 4.95
CA SER A 64 9.00 -8.03 5.92
C SER A 64 8.17 -7.46 7.05
N ASP A 65 8.68 -7.54 8.27
CA ASP A 65 8.01 -6.94 9.42
C ASP A 65 8.54 -5.54 9.73
N SER A 66 9.52 -5.07 8.98
CA SER A 66 10.09 -3.76 9.19
C SER A 66 9.32 -2.73 8.36
N PRO A 67 8.70 -1.73 9.00
CA PRO A 67 7.98 -0.68 8.26
C PRO A 67 8.89 0.37 7.65
N GLU A 68 10.20 0.24 7.83
CA GLU A 68 11.14 1.22 7.32
C GLU A 68 11.21 1.16 5.81
N PRO A 69 11.40 2.29 5.13
CA PRO A 69 11.59 2.26 3.68
C PRO A 69 12.90 1.54 3.36
N PRO A 70 13.01 0.99 2.14
CA PRO A 70 14.23 0.29 1.77
C PRO A 70 15.41 1.25 1.79
N GLN A 71 16.56 0.75 2.22
CA GLN A 71 17.77 1.54 2.19
C GLN A 71 18.23 1.72 0.76
N LYS A 72 18.73 2.90 0.46
CA LYS A 72 19.38 3.11 -0.81
C LYS A 72 20.70 2.42 -0.78
N THR A 73 20.79 1.44 -1.57
CA THR A 73 22.09 0.87 -1.82
C THR A 73 22.71 1.70 -2.91
N ARG A 74 23.93 1.95 -2.96
CA ARG A 74 24.45 2.64 -3.95
C ARG A 74 24.88 1.92 -4.96
N SER A 75 24.79 1.92 -5.51
CA SER A 75 25.14 1.09 -6.31
C SER A 75 25.85 1.30 -7.23
N LYS A 76 26.08 1.32 -7.33
CA LYS A 76 26.55 1.27 -8.04
C LYS A 76 26.53 1.40 -8.66
#